data_91b7865dc1068817c8dab9db9b62b0e5
#
_entry.id   91b7865dc1068817c8dab9db9b62b0e5
#
_cell.length_a   1.000
_cell.length_b   1.000
_cell.length_c   1.000
_cell.angle_alpha   90.00
_cell.angle_beta   90.00
_cell.angle_gamma   90.00
#
_symmetry.space_group_name_H-M   'P 1'
#
loop_
_entity.id
_entity.type
_entity.pdbx_description
1 polymer ?
#
loop_
_entity_poly.entity_id
_entity_poly.type
_entity_poly.pdbx_seq_one_letter_code
_entity_poly.pdbx_strand_id
1 'polypeptide(L)' 'MQKVFVLDLEKKPLMPCHPARAREFLKKGRAAVYKRYPFTIILKDREKQQVN' A
#
# COMPACT_ATOMS: atom_id res chain seq x y z
N MET A 1 5.19 -16.71 4.55
CA MET A 1 4.35 -15.81 4.07
C MET A 1 4.95 -14.50 3.85
N GLN A 2 4.72 -13.93 2.75
CA GLN A 2 5.27 -12.70 2.44
C GLN A 2 4.35 -11.59 2.75
N LYS A 3 4.84 -10.45 3.13
CA LYS A 3 4.01 -9.32 3.38
C LYS A 3 4.40 -8.22 2.43
N VAL A 4 3.47 -7.35 2.12
CA VAL A 4 3.73 -6.26 1.23
C VAL A 4 3.93 -5.03 2.07
N PHE A 5 5.04 -4.33 1.87
CA PHE A 5 5.30 -3.13 2.61
C PHE A 5 4.46 -2.00 2.04
N VAL A 6 4.00 -1.13 2.90
CA VAL A 6 3.10 -0.06 2.49
C VAL A 6 3.65 1.26 2.95
N LEU A 7 3.63 2.24 2.07
CA LEU A 7 4.06 3.58 2.42
C LEU A 7 2.91 4.54 2.18
N ASP A 8 2.91 5.66 2.86
CA ASP A 8 1.88 6.64 2.60
C ASP A 8 2.39 7.64 1.57
N LEU A 9 1.67 8.70 1.31
CA LEU A 9 2.06 9.65 0.30
C LEU A 9 3.34 10.37 0.63
N GLU A 10 3.72 10.39 1.88
CA GLU A 10 4.96 11.00 2.26
C GLU A 10 6.06 9.98 2.38
N LYS A 11 5.82 8.80 1.87
CA LYS A 11 6.78 7.71 1.91
C LYS A 11 7.13 7.26 3.31
N LYS A 12 6.23 7.44 4.23
CA LYS A 12 6.44 6.95 5.56
C LYS A 12 5.93 5.53 5.66
N PRO A 13 6.64 4.66 6.31
CA PRO A 13 6.22 3.26 6.38
C PRO A 13 4.97 3.09 7.21
N LEU A 14 4.05 2.31 6.67
CA LEU A 14 2.84 1.97 7.37
C LEU A 14 2.89 0.50 7.70
N MET A 15 1.85 -0.02 8.31
CA MET A 15 1.83 -1.41 8.63
C MET A 15 1.79 -2.25 7.40
N PRO A 16 2.59 -3.28 7.32
CA PRO A 16 2.56 -4.15 6.15
C PRO A 16 1.23 -4.85 6.04
N CYS A 17 0.86 -5.22 4.84
CA CYS A 17 -0.41 -5.90 4.67
C CYS A 17 -0.23 -7.19 3.91
N HIS A 18 -1.27 -7.99 3.92
CA HIS A 18 -1.26 -9.24 3.21
C HIS A 18 -1.27 -8.96 1.71
N PRO A 19 -0.61 -9.79 0.93
CA PRO A 19 -0.58 -9.57 -0.52
C PRO A 19 -1.94 -9.43 -1.17
N ALA A 20 -2.93 -10.13 -0.67
CA ALA A 20 -4.25 -10.04 -1.24
C ALA A 20 -4.84 -8.65 -1.04
N ARG A 21 -4.52 -8.04 0.12
CA ARG A 21 -5.02 -6.74 0.38
C ARG A 21 -4.33 -5.73 -0.51
N ALA A 22 -3.03 -5.89 -0.69
CA ALA A 22 -2.27 -5.00 -1.54
C ALA A 22 -2.80 -5.06 -2.96
N ARG A 23 -3.12 -6.26 -3.41
CA ARG A 23 -3.64 -6.40 -4.73
C ARG A 23 -4.96 -5.67 -4.90
N GLU A 24 -5.78 -5.69 -3.87
CA GLU A 24 -7.02 -4.98 -3.91
C GLU A 24 -6.81 -3.48 -4.04
N PHE A 25 -5.88 -2.94 -3.28
CA PHE A 25 -5.59 -1.52 -3.36
C PHE A 25 -5.12 -1.15 -4.76
N LEU A 26 -4.28 -1.97 -5.34
CA LEU A 26 -3.78 -1.69 -6.67
C LEU A 26 -4.89 -1.79 -7.69
N LYS A 27 -5.75 -2.78 -7.55
CA LYS A 27 -6.80 -2.98 -8.47
C LYS A 27 -7.78 -1.82 -8.46
N LYS A 28 -8.04 -1.27 -7.30
CA LYS A 28 -8.97 -0.17 -7.19
C LYS A 28 -8.31 1.18 -7.47
N GLY A 29 -7.05 1.19 -7.78
CA GLY A 29 -6.35 2.42 -8.06
C GLY A 29 -6.06 3.27 -6.86
N ARG A 30 -6.08 2.65 -5.66
CA ARG A 30 -5.81 3.40 -4.46
C ARG A 30 -4.35 3.37 -4.09
N ALA A 31 -3.56 2.59 -4.76
CA ALA A 31 -2.14 2.50 -4.48
C ALA A 31 -1.39 2.27 -5.77
N ALA A 32 -0.10 2.44 -5.73
CA ALA A 32 0.74 2.19 -6.89
C ALA A 32 1.95 1.43 -6.43
N VAL A 33 2.59 0.71 -7.33
CA VAL A 33 3.77 -0.03 -6.97
C VAL A 33 4.94 0.93 -6.85
N TYR A 34 5.58 0.93 -5.70
CA TYR A 34 6.70 1.79 -5.45
C TYR A 34 8.00 1.06 -5.67
N LYS A 35 8.08 -0.19 -5.25
CA LYS A 35 9.26 -0.98 -5.41
C LYS A 35 8.85 -2.40 -5.64
N ARG A 36 9.59 -3.11 -6.47
CA ARG A 36 9.26 -4.49 -6.73
C ARG A 36 9.90 -5.45 -5.79
N TYR A 37 11.02 -5.08 -5.26
CA TYR A 37 11.73 -6.01 -4.40
C TYR A 37 12.47 -5.26 -3.32
N PRO A 38 12.07 -5.38 -2.09
CA PRO A 38 10.87 -6.11 -1.67
C PRO A 38 9.63 -5.38 -2.15
N PHE A 39 8.57 -6.11 -2.35
CA PHE A 39 7.39 -5.52 -2.95
C PHE A 39 6.81 -4.47 -2.01
N THR A 40 6.72 -3.28 -2.50
CA THR A 40 6.25 -2.15 -1.71
C THR A 40 5.29 -1.34 -2.52
N ILE A 41 4.20 -0.94 -1.90
CA ILE A 41 3.23 -0.11 -2.59
C ILE A 41 3.10 1.19 -1.84
N ILE A 42 2.69 2.23 -2.55
CA ILE A 42 2.49 3.51 -1.92
C ILE A 42 1.02 3.85 -2.07
N LEU A 43 0.39 4.23 -0.97
CA LEU A 43 -1.02 4.54 -1.00
C LEU A 43 -1.23 5.95 -1.51
N LYS A 44 -2.18 6.11 -2.44
CA LYS A 44 -2.43 7.39 -3.00
C LYS A 44 -3.60 8.08 -2.35
N ASP A 45 -4.37 7.34 -1.61
CA ASP A 45 -5.61 7.83 -1.10
C ASP A 45 -5.54 7.95 0.38
N ARG A 46 -4.66 8.75 0.92
CA ARG A 46 -4.45 8.72 2.30
C ARG A 46 -5.51 9.40 3.08
N GLU A 47 -6.13 10.42 2.64
CA GLU A 47 -7.08 11.01 3.43
C GLU A 47 -8.31 10.27 3.58
N LYS A 48 -8.58 9.36 2.73
CA LYS A 48 -9.73 8.61 2.88
C LYS A 48 -9.64 7.62 3.88
N GLN A 49 -8.49 7.19 4.20
CA GLN A 49 -8.39 6.15 5.08
C GLN A 49 -8.70 6.50 6.41
N GLN A 50 -8.61 7.69 6.80
CA GLN A 50 -8.89 7.91 8.09
C GLN A 50 -10.28 8.08 8.34
N VAL A 51 -11.01 8.10 7.43
CA VAL A 51 -12.31 8.21 7.65
C VAL A 51 -12.89 7.08 8.20
N ASN A 52 -12.70 6.51 8.40
CA ASN A 52 -13.29 5.55 8.91
C ASN A 52 -13.34 5.08 9.46
#